data_8b1754667f9952da18d5e386034fffd1
#
_entry.id   8b1754667f9952da18d5e386034fffd1
#
_cell.length_a   1.000
_cell.length_b   1.000
_cell.length_c   1.000
_cell.angle_alpha   90.00
_cell.angle_beta   90.00
_cell.angle_gamma   90.00
#
_symmetry.space_group_name_H-M   'P 1'
#
loop_
_entity.id
_entity.type
_entity.pdbx_description
1 polymer ?
#
loop_
_entity_poly.entity_id
_entity_poly.type
_entity_poly.pdbx_seq_one_letter_code
_entity_poly.pdbx_strand_id
1 'polypeptide(L)'
;MNTKIDKVKGVNLGNWLVLEKWMSPELFAGTTAEDEYYLPTQLPKEVYEARIRQHRAEYISERDFVYIKSLGLNSVRIPVPYFIFGDREPFIGCIEELDKAFNWAERYGLSILIDLHTAPDSQNGFDNGGISGVCKWSSEPEEVEFVLTVLERLAHRYGERKGLWGIQIINEPVSEDLWDMVQKRYPPVDS
;
A
#
# COMPACT_ATOMS: atom_id res chain seq x y z
N MET A 1 -27.46 -0.22 -3.48
CA MET A 1 -27.76 -0.16 -2.05
C MET A 1 -26.46 -0.53 -1.33
N ASN A 2 -25.84 0.44 -0.64
CA ASN A 2 -24.71 0.11 0.23
C ASN A 2 -25.25 -0.79 1.34
N THR A 3 -24.86 -2.04 1.36
CA THR A 3 -25.15 -2.95 2.46
C THR A 3 -24.42 -2.39 3.69
N LYS A 4 -25.18 -1.80 4.61
CA LYS A 4 -24.66 -1.33 5.89
C LYS A 4 -24.05 -2.53 6.60
N ILE A 5 -22.74 -2.54 6.75
CA ILE A 5 -22.05 -3.58 7.50
C ILE A 5 -22.30 -3.29 8.99
N ASP A 6 -23.13 -4.10 9.65
CA ASP A 6 -23.45 -3.92 11.07
C ASP A 6 -22.22 -4.12 11.96
N LYS A 7 -21.32 -5.02 11.59
CA LYS A 7 -20.05 -5.28 12.28
C LYS A 7 -18.98 -5.63 11.26
N VAL A 8 -17.92 -4.83 11.19
CA VAL A 8 -16.76 -5.10 10.36
C VAL A 8 -15.90 -6.20 11.00
N LYS A 9 -15.65 -7.26 10.24
CA LYS A 9 -14.73 -8.34 10.56
C LYS A 9 -13.81 -8.49 9.37
N GLY A 10 -12.60 -8.00 9.47
CA GLY A 10 -11.70 -7.92 8.33
C GLY A 10 -10.29 -8.38 8.63
N VAL A 11 -9.51 -8.47 7.55
CA VAL A 11 -8.08 -8.75 7.56
C VAL A 11 -7.38 -7.74 6.66
N ASN A 12 -6.14 -7.37 7.03
CA ASN A 12 -5.28 -6.53 6.20
C ASN A 12 -4.50 -7.42 5.23
N LEU A 13 -4.51 -7.08 3.95
CA LEU A 13 -3.70 -7.73 2.91
C LEU A 13 -2.38 -6.97 2.74
N GLY A 14 -1.60 -6.89 3.83
CA GLY A 14 -0.29 -6.25 3.86
C GLY A 14 0.72 -6.95 2.94
N ASN A 15 1.80 -6.26 2.61
CA ASN A 15 2.90 -6.75 1.79
C ASN A 15 2.53 -7.19 0.36
N TRP A 16 1.31 -6.98 -0.08
CA TRP A 16 0.91 -7.35 -1.44
C TRP A 16 1.24 -6.27 -2.48
N LEU A 17 0.67 -5.07 -2.30
CA LEU A 17 0.85 -3.94 -3.23
C LEU A 17 1.81 -2.87 -2.69
N VAL A 18 2.02 -2.84 -1.39
CA VAL A 18 3.07 -2.09 -0.68
C VAL A 18 3.97 -3.12 -0.01
N LEU A 19 5.26 -3.10 -0.36
CA LEU A 19 6.19 -4.11 0.13
C LEU A 19 6.63 -3.83 1.57
N GLU A 20 6.73 -4.89 2.34
CA GLU A 20 7.27 -4.90 3.69
C GLU A 20 8.37 -5.96 3.79
N LYS A 21 9.63 -5.54 3.87
CA LYS A 21 10.80 -6.43 3.79
C LYS A 21 10.77 -7.57 4.82
N TRP A 22 10.27 -7.30 6.01
CA TRP A 22 10.19 -8.31 7.07
C TRP A 22 9.20 -9.45 6.74
N MET A 23 8.23 -9.20 5.86
CA MET A 23 7.27 -10.21 5.40
C MET A 23 7.77 -11.00 4.18
N SER A 24 8.57 -10.38 3.30
CA SER A 24 9.11 -11.01 2.08
C SER A 24 10.56 -10.59 1.84
N PRO A 25 11.49 -11.00 2.71
CA PRO A 25 12.90 -10.60 2.59
C PRO A 25 13.56 -11.06 1.29
N GLU A 26 13.04 -12.13 0.67
CA GLU A 26 13.53 -12.66 -0.60
C GLU A 26 13.37 -11.67 -1.77
N LEU A 27 12.37 -10.78 -1.72
CA LEU A 27 12.21 -9.72 -2.73
C LEU A 27 13.36 -8.74 -2.74
N PHE A 28 14.02 -8.57 -1.60
CA PHE A 28 15.14 -7.66 -1.39
C PHE A 28 16.51 -8.34 -1.53
N ALA A 29 16.53 -9.63 -1.89
CA ALA A 29 17.76 -10.40 -2.01
C ALA A 29 18.74 -9.76 -3.01
N GLY A 30 20.02 -9.62 -2.58
CA GLY A 30 21.07 -8.99 -3.36
C GLY A 30 21.11 -7.47 -3.28
N THR A 31 20.33 -6.85 -2.39
CA THR A 31 20.31 -5.41 -2.14
C THR A 31 20.47 -5.10 -0.65
N THR A 32 20.71 -3.85 -0.34
CA THR A 32 20.66 -3.29 1.02
C THR A 32 19.41 -2.45 1.27
N ALA A 33 18.46 -2.44 0.30
CA ALA A 33 17.22 -1.69 0.40
C ALA A 33 16.37 -2.22 1.57
N GLU A 34 15.78 -1.30 2.34
CA GLU A 34 14.87 -1.60 3.44
C GLU A 34 13.40 -1.44 3.02
N ASP A 35 13.14 -0.77 1.89
CA ASP A 35 11.82 -0.44 1.36
C ASP A 35 11.80 -0.48 -0.16
N GLU A 36 10.61 -0.37 -0.76
CA GLU A 36 10.44 -0.40 -2.23
C GLU A 36 11.03 0.84 -2.90
N TYR A 37 11.20 1.97 -2.19
CA TYR A 37 11.77 3.18 -2.77
C TYR A 37 13.21 2.97 -3.27
N TYR A 38 14.04 2.32 -2.45
CA TYR A 38 15.43 2.05 -2.81
C TYR A 38 15.62 0.80 -3.67
N LEU A 39 14.65 -0.10 -3.70
CA LEU A 39 14.78 -1.38 -4.40
C LEU A 39 15.07 -1.21 -5.91
N PRO A 40 14.34 -0.38 -6.69
CA PRO A 40 14.60 -0.19 -8.11
C PRO A 40 15.90 0.58 -8.40
N THR A 41 16.47 1.26 -7.40
CA THR A 41 17.78 1.93 -7.57
C THR A 41 18.97 0.98 -7.42
N GLN A 42 18.75 -0.19 -6.82
CA GLN A 42 19.78 -1.18 -6.52
C GLN A 42 19.68 -2.45 -7.37
N LEU A 43 18.63 -2.59 -8.16
CA LEU A 43 18.43 -3.71 -9.07
C LEU A 43 18.39 -3.23 -10.53
N PRO A 44 18.85 -4.06 -11.48
CA PRO A 44 18.52 -3.83 -12.88
C PRO A 44 16.99 -3.75 -13.07
N LYS A 45 16.53 -2.84 -13.92
CA LYS A 45 15.10 -2.56 -14.14
C LYS A 45 14.30 -3.83 -14.40
N GLU A 46 14.79 -4.69 -15.28
CA GLU A 46 14.11 -5.93 -15.66
C GLU A 46 14.00 -6.92 -14.49
N VAL A 47 14.99 -6.93 -13.60
CA VAL A 47 15.00 -7.79 -12.41
C VAL A 47 13.99 -7.26 -11.38
N TYR A 48 13.98 -5.95 -11.14
CA TYR A 48 13.00 -5.30 -10.26
C TYR A 48 11.58 -5.57 -10.76
N GLU A 49 11.30 -5.23 -12.02
CA GLU A 49 9.96 -5.41 -12.58
C GLU A 49 9.50 -6.87 -12.55
N ALA A 50 10.37 -7.83 -12.88
CA ALA A 50 10.02 -9.25 -12.86
C ALA A 50 9.68 -9.72 -11.44
N ARG A 51 10.47 -9.34 -10.43
CA ARG A 51 10.22 -9.69 -9.02
C ARG A 51 8.88 -9.14 -8.54
N ILE A 52 8.62 -7.85 -8.79
CA ILE A 52 7.40 -7.20 -8.33
C ILE A 52 6.15 -7.80 -9.02
N ARG A 53 6.21 -8.01 -10.34
CA ARG A 53 5.09 -8.61 -11.08
C ARG A 53 4.80 -10.04 -10.60
N GLN A 54 5.84 -10.84 -10.39
CA GLN A 54 5.68 -12.20 -9.88
C GLN A 54 5.08 -12.18 -8.48
N HIS A 55 5.63 -11.38 -7.57
CA HIS A 55 5.11 -11.25 -6.22
C HIS A 55 3.63 -10.86 -6.21
N ARG A 56 3.24 -9.81 -6.92
CA ARG A 56 1.85 -9.35 -6.98
C ARG A 56 0.90 -10.39 -7.57
N ALA A 57 1.39 -11.23 -8.50
CA ALA A 57 0.58 -12.29 -9.11
C ALA A 57 0.38 -13.51 -8.21
N GLU A 58 1.34 -13.80 -7.31
CA GLU A 58 1.38 -15.04 -6.54
C GLU A 58 1.01 -14.84 -5.05
N TYR A 59 1.26 -13.66 -4.49
CA TYR A 59 1.12 -13.40 -3.05
C TYR A 59 -0.32 -13.38 -2.58
N ILE A 60 -1.22 -12.74 -3.34
CA ILE A 60 -2.67 -12.76 -3.10
C ILE A 60 -3.39 -13.19 -4.38
N SER A 61 -4.31 -14.12 -4.23
CA SER A 61 -5.09 -14.71 -5.31
C SER A 61 -6.59 -14.76 -4.98
N GLU A 62 -7.40 -15.15 -5.95
CA GLU A 62 -8.83 -15.38 -5.73
C GLU A 62 -9.11 -16.42 -4.62
N ARG A 63 -8.22 -17.42 -4.46
CA ARG A 63 -8.35 -18.46 -3.42
C ARG A 63 -8.30 -17.86 -2.01
N ASP A 64 -7.52 -16.79 -1.81
CA ASP A 64 -7.40 -16.12 -0.53
C ASP A 64 -8.71 -15.42 -0.17
N PHE A 65 -9.39 -14.81 -1.15
CA PHE A 65 -10.71 -14.21 -0.95
C PHE A 65 -11.77 -15.27 -0.59
N VAL A 66 -11.73 -16.43 -1.24
CA VAL A 66 -12.58 -17.58 -0.86
C VAL A 66 -12.30 -18.02 0.57
N TYR A 67 -11.02 -18.16 0.93
CA TYR A 67 -10.61 -18.56 2.27
C TYR A 67 -11.04 -17.55 3.33
N ILE A 68 -10.77 -16.26 3.12
CA ILE A 68 -11.19 -15.16 4.00
C ILE A 68 -12.70 -15.22 4.24
N LYS A 69 -13.48 -15.39 3.18
CA LYS A 69 -14.93 -15.53 3.30
C LYS A 69 -15.34 -16.75 4.11
N SER A 70 -14.66 -17.88 3.93
CA SER A 70 -14.95 -19.15 4.65
C SER A 70 -14.75 -19.01 6.17
N LEU A 71 -13.87 -18.09 6.60
CA LEU A 71 -13.64 -17.77 8.02
C LEU A 71 -14.73 -16.87 8.63
N GLY A 72 -15.75 -16.49 7.87
CA GLY A 72 -16.82 -15.61 8.31
C GLY A 72 -16.41 -14.12 8.36
N LEU A 73 -15.30 -13.75 7.71
CA LEU A 73 -14.92 -12.35 7.54
C LEU A 73 -15.77 -11.71 6.43
N ASN A 74 -15.95 -10.39 6.51
CA ASN A 74 -16.79 -9.62 5.59
C ASN A 74 -16.07 -8.45 4.92
N SER A 75 -14.81 -8.21 5.27
CA SER A 75 -14.03 -7.11 4.71
C SER A 75 -12.54 -7.43 4.61
N VAL A 76 -11.87 -6.75 3.69
CA VAL A 76 -10.42 -6.71 3.56
C VAL A 76 -9.96 -5.26 3.50
N ARG A 77 -8.82 -4.94 4.13
CA ARG A 77 -8.10 -3.69 3.93
C ARG A 77 -6.96 -3.97 2.97
N ILE A 78 -6.81 -3.15 1.95
CA ILE A 78 -5.78 -3.31 0.92
C ILE A 78 -4.89 -2.07 0.93
N PRO A 79 -3.66 -2.16 1.47
CA PRO A 79 -2.65 -1.13 1.34
C PRO A 79 -2.27 -0.93 -0.13
N VAL A 80 -2.29 0.32 -0.60
CA VAL A 80 -1.89 0.71 -1.95
C VAL A 80 -0.85 1.82 -1.91
N PRO A 81 0.14 1.81 -2.81
CA PRO A 81 1.15 2.85 -2.85
C PRO A 81 0.65 4.09 -3.61
N TYR A 82 1.29 5.25 -3.38
CA TYR A 82 0.99 6.48 -4.11
C TYR A 82 1.21 6.36 -5.63
N PHE A 83 2.07 5.46 -6.05
CA PHE A 83 2.36 5.18 -7.46
C PHE A 83 1.47 4.09 -8.08
N ILE A 84 0.33 3.78 -7.46
CA ILE A 84 -0.60 2.71 -7.90
C ILE A 84 -0.97 2.79 -9.38
N PHE A 85 -1.04 3.99 -9.96
CA PHE A 85 -1.39 4.21 -11.36
C PHE A 85 -0.20 4.09 -12.33
N GLY A 86 1.04 3.93 -11.83
CA GLY A 86 2.24 3.78 -12.65
C GLY A 86 2.75 5.10 -13.26
N ASP A 87 2.42 6.23 -12.68
CA ASP A 87 2.77 7.58 -13.12
C ASP A 87 3.95 8.19 -12.35
N ARG A 88 4.66 7.39 -11.59
CA ARG A 88 5.88 7.77 -10.84
C ARG A 88 7.00 6.77 -11.10
N GLU A 89 7.87 7.08 -12.07
CA GLU A 89 9.08 6.28 -12.29
C GLU A 89 10.03 6.36 -11.08
N PRO A 90 10.77 5.29 -10.77
CA PRO A 90 10.90 4.02 -11.49
C PRO A 90 9.88 2.94 -11.12
N PHE A 91 8.85 3.27 -10.34
CA PHE A 91 7.89 2.32 -9.82
C PHE A 91 6.89 1.84 -10.88
N ILE A 92 6.49 0.58 -10.77
CA ILE A 92 5.43 0.03 -11.61
C ILE A 92 4.08 0.11 -10.90
N GLY A 93 3.05 0.56 -11.62
CA GLY A 93 1.69 0.62 -11.10
C GLY A 93 1.12 -0.76 -10.76
N CYS A 94 0.05 -0.76 -9.96
CA CYS A 94 -0.63 -1.98 -9.51
C CYS A 94 -2.17 -1.83 -9.50
N ILE A 95 -2.69 -0.93 -10.31
CA ILE A 95 -4.14 -0.68 -10.37
C ILE A 95 -4.92 -1.90 -10.86
N GLU A 96 -4.33 -2.71 -11.74
CA GLU A 96 -4.96 -3.92 -12.27
C GLU A 96 -5.14 -5.00 -11.19
N GLU A 97 -4.21 -5.11 -10.26
CA GLU A 97 -4.30 -6.00 -9.11
C GLU A 97 -5.46 -5.59 -8.19
N LEU A 98 -5.61 -4.29 -7.96
CA LEU A 98 -6.74 -3.77 -7.19
C LEU A 98 -8.07 -3.99 -7.91
N ASP A 99 -8.13 -3.85 -9.24
CA ASP A 99 -9.32 -4.19 -10.04
C ASP A 99 -9.72 -5.67 -9.87
N LYS A 100 -8.74 -6.59 -9.90
CA LYS A 100 -8.97 -8.02 -9.65
C LYS A 100 -9.53 -8.25 -8.24
N ALA A 101 -8.94 -7.58 -7.23
CA ALA A 101 -9.42 -7.67 -5.85
C ALA A 101 -10.90 -7.24 -5.72
N PHE A 102 -11.30 -6.16 -6.37
CA PHE A 102 -12.71 -5.73 -6.40
C PHE A 102 -13.62 -6.77 -7.04
N ASN A 103 -13.19 -7.38 -8.16
CA ASN A 103 -13.96 -8.42 -8.82
C ASN A 103 -14.13 -9.65 -7.91
N TRP A 104 -13.08 -10.05 -7.19
CA TRP A 104 -13.14 -11.17 -6.24
C TRP A 104 -14.00 -10.81 -5.02
N ALA A 105 -13.80 -9.63 -4.43
CA ALA A 105 -14.57 -9.18 -3.27
C ALA A 105 -16.08 -9.14 -3.58
N GLU A 106 -16.48 -8.57 -4.69
CA GLU A 106 -17.89 -8.50 -5.10
C GLU A 106 -18.48 -9.89 -5.36
N ARG A 107 -17.71 -10.80 -5.98
CA ARG A 107 -18.12 -12.19 -6.23
C ARG A 107 -18.40 -12.94 -4.93
N TYR A 108 -17.58 -12.74 -3.90
CA TYR A 108 -17.68 -13.46 -2.63
C TYR A 108 -18.37 -12.66 -1.50
N GLY A 109 -18.90 -11.48 -1.82
CA GLY A 109 -19.60 -10.64 -0.84
C GLY A 109 -18.71 -10.17 0.30
N LEU A 110 -17.49 -9.74 -0.05
CA LEU A 110 -16.56 -9.02 0.82
C LEU A 110 -16.58 -7.53 0.46
N SER A 111 -16.26 -6.68 1.43
CA SER A 111 -16.06 -5.24 1.20
C SER A 111 -14.59 -4.90 1.29
N ILE A 112 -14.16 -3.88 0.54
CA ILE A 112 -12.78 -3.41 0.49
C ILE A 112 -12.69 -2.03 1.14
N LEU A 113 -11.77 -1.88 2.09
CA LEU A 113 -11.20 -0.61 2.50
C LEU A 113 -9.89 -0.41 1.72
N ILE A 114 -9.88 0.51 0.78
CA ILE A 114 -8.62 0.94 0.16
C ILE A 114 -7.87 1.78 1.18
N ASP A 115 -6.60 1.51 1.36
CA ASP A 115 -5.74 2.28 2.24
C ASP A 115 -4.57 2.86 1.45
N LEU A 116 -4.56 4.19 1.27
CA LEU A 116 -3.37 4.85 0.74
C LEU A 116 -2.28 4.77 1.79
N HIS A 117 -1.33 3.86 1.57
CA HIS A 117 -0.40 3.42 2.61
C HIS A 117 0.91 4.18 2.60
N THR A 118 1.28 4.72 1.45
CA THR A 118 2.53 5.48 1.27
C THR A 118 2.26 6.80 0.58
N ALA A 119 3.09 7.80 0.88
CA ALA A 119 3.13 9.08 0.19
C ALA A 119 4.56 9.36 -0.31
N PRO A 120 4.75 10.16 -1.37
CA PRO A 120 6.07 10.62 -1.77
C PRO A 120 6.77 11.29 -0.58
N ASP A 121 8.07 11.09 -0.42
CA ASP A 121 8.86 11.60 0.70
C ASP A 121 8.36 11.19 2.09
N SER A 122 7.55 10.13 2.13
CA SER A 122 6.99 9.47 3.31
C SER A 122 6.19 10.37 4.26
N GLN A 123 5.08 9.87 4.71
CA GLN A 123 4.22 10.54 5.69
C GLN A 123 4.60 10.22 7.14
N ASN A 124 5.50 9.26 7.39
CA ASN A 124 5.82 8.82 8.75
C ASN A 124 7.27 8.41 8.98
N GLY A 125 8.09 8.28 7.93
CA GLY A 125 9.51 7.89 8.04
C GLY A 125 9.76 6.43 8.39
N PHE A 126 8.73 5.59 8.40
CA PHE A 126 8.88 4.15 8.56
C PHE A 126 9.03 3.45 7.20
N ASP A 127 9.50 2.22 7.20
CA ASP A 127 9.62 1.38 6.00
C ASP A 127 8.27 1.22 5.27
N ASN A 128 7.19 1.09 6.02
CA ASN A 128 5.83 1.02 5.49
C ASN A 128 5.30 2.36 4.93
N GLY A 129 5.97 3.47 5.18
CA GLY A 129 5.64 4.79 4.62
C GLY A 129 6.26 5.04 3.25
N GLY A 130 7.02 4.10 2.73
CA GLY A 130 7.63 4.15 1.40
C GLY A 130 9.11 4.53 1.39
N ILE A 131 9.60 5.32 2.33
CA ILE A 131 11.02 5.67 2.49
C ILE A 131 11.38 5.64 3.97
N SER A 132 12.27 4.72 4.34
CA SER A 132 12.76 4.64 5.71
C SER A 132 13.65 5.84 6.06
N GLY A 133 13.40 6.45 7.22
CA GLY A 133 14.21 7.56 7.75
C GLY A 133 13.90 8.93 7.16
N VAL A 134 12.93 9.05 6.26
CA VAL A 134 12.48 10.33 5.66
C VAL A 134 11.01 10.55 6.01
N CYS A 135 10.66 11.75 6.52
CA CYS A 135 9.29 12.14 6.82
C CYS A 135 9.09 13.60 6.39
N LYS A 136 8.81 13.84 5.11
CA LYS A 136 8.74 15.18 4.51
C LYS A 136 7.46 15.46 3.73
N TRP A 137 6.66 14.45 3.42
CA TRP A 137 5.46 14.62 2.59
C TRP A 137 4.60 15.84 2.98
N SER A 138 4.34 16.04 4.26
CA SER A 138 3.47 17.12 4.74
C SER A 138 4.04 18.53 4.52
N SER A 139 5.36 18.64 4.32
CA SER A 139 6.06 19.91 4.06
C SER A 139 6.21 20.25 2.58
N GLU A 140 5.86 19.32 1.69
CA GLU A 140 6.01 19.44 0.24
C GLU A 140 4.62 19.61 -0.43
N PRO A 141 4.16 20.88 -0.66
CA PRO A 141 2.81 21.14 -1.16
C PRO A 141 2.49 20.44 -2.48
N GLU A 142 3.46 20.29 -3.37
CA GLU A 142 3.28 19.61 -4.66
C GLU A 142 3.02 18.11 -4.47
N GLU A 143 3.66 17.47 -3.49
CA GLU A 143 3.45 16.06 -3.19
C GLU A 143 2.15 15.83 -2.42
N VAL A 144 1.71 16.79 -1.62
CA VAL A 144 0.37 16.77 -1.01
C VAL A 144 -0.70 16.83 -2.11
N GLU A 145 -0.57 17.73 -3.07
CA GLU A 145 -1.51 17.86 -4.19
C GLU A 145 -1.51 16.60 -5.08
N PHE A 146 -0.33 16.00 -5.30
CA PHE A 146 -0.24 14.74 -6.01
C PHE A 146 -1.02 13.63 -5.29
N VAL A 147 -0.88 13.50 -3.97
CA VAL A 147 -1.62 12.51 -3.17
C VAL A 147 -3.12 12.74 -3.26
N LEU A 148 -3.58 14.00 -3.21
CA LEU A 148 -5.01 14.34 -3.42
C LEU A 148 -5.50 13.86 -4.80
N THR A 149 -4.69 14.06 -5.85
CA THR A 149 -5.00 13.57 -7.20
C THR A 149 -5.11 12.04 -7.23
N VAL A 150 -4.23 11.31 -6.53
CA VAL A 150 -4.31 9.84 -6.42
C VAL A 150 -5.61 9.42 -5.74
N LEU A 151 -5.98 10.07 -4.63
CA LEU A 151 -7.23 9.80 -3.91
C LEU A 151 -8.46 10.08 -4.75
N GLU A 152 -8.49 11.19 -5.48
CA GLU A 152 -9.56 11.52 -6.42
C GLU A 152 -9.73 10.46 -7.51
N ARG A 153 -8.63 10.03 -8.12
CA ARG A 153 -8.65 8.97 -9.13
C ARG A 153 -9.14 7.64 -8.58
N LEU A 154 -8.75 7.28 -7.36
CA LEU A 154 -9.27 6.09 -6.67
C LEU A 154 -10.77 6.22 -6.40
N ALA A 155 -11.22 7.39 -5.91
CA ALA A 155 -12.62 7.65 -5.66
C ALA A 155 -13.47 7.62 -6.94
N HIS A 156 -12.98 8.20 -8.03
CA HIS A 156 -13.64 8.13 -9.33
C HIS A 156 -13.74 6.71 -9.88
N ARG A 157 -12.66 5.91 -9.73
CA ARG A 157 -12.62 4.55 -10.26
C ARG A 157 -13.50 3.57 -9.49
N TYR A 158 -13.54 3.70 -8.17
CA TYR A 158 -14.17 2.71 -7.29
C TYR A 158 -15.42 3.21 -6.57
N GLY A 159 -15.73 4.51 -6.62
CA GLY A 159 -16.81 5.12 -5.83
C GLY A 159 -18.18 4.49 -6.04
N GLU A 160 -18.45 3.97 -7.22
CA GLU A 160 -19.72 3.29 -7.55
C GLU A 160 -19.64 1.75 -7.42
N ARG A 161 -18.45 1.19 -7.09
CA ARG A 161 -18.30 -0.25 -6.92
C ARG A 161 -19.00 -0.71 -5.64
N LYS A 162 -19.77 -1.76 -5.75
CA LYS A 162 -20.52 -2.34 -4.60
C LYS A 162 -19.60 -2.87 -3.50
N GLY A 163 -18.40 -3.28 -3.89
CA GLY A 163 -17.38 -3.77 -2.99
C GLY A 163 -16.67 -2.67 -2.19
N LEU A 164 -16.78 -1.40 -2.55
CA LEU A 164 -16.11 -0.33 -1.82
C LEU A 164 -16.80 -0.06 -0.47
N TRP A 165 -16.06 -0.23 0.63
CA TRP A 165 -16.47 0.22 1.94
C TRP A 165 -16.00 1.64 2.25
N GLY A 166 -14.78 1.99 1.84
CA GLY A 166 -14.21 3.33 2.02
C GLY A 166 -12.80 3.42 1.49
N ILE A 167 -12.26 4.65 1.55
CA ILE A 167 -10.86 4.95 1.23
C ILE A 167 -10.25 5.62 2.46
N GLN A 168 -9.23 5.01 3.02
CA GLN A 168 -8.39 5.61 4.05
C GLN A 168 -7.44 6.59 3.38
N ILE A 169 -7.47 7.83 3.83
CA ILE A 169 -6.80 8.96 3.16
C ILE A 169 -5.28 8.78 3.16
N ILE A 170 -4.71 8.38 4.31
CA ILE A 170 -3.28 8.07 4.45
C ILE A 170 -3.07 7.18 5.69
N ASN A 171 -2.09 6.28 5.61
CA ASN A 171 -1.72 5.41 6.73
C ASN A 171 -0.75 6.12 7.69
N GLU A 172 -1.07 6.10 8.99
CA GLU A 172 -0.18 6.48 10.09
C GLU A 172 0.62 7.78 9.84
N PRO A 173 -0.04 8.91 9.53
CA PRO A 173 0.67 10.17 9.30
C PRO A 173 1.29 10.68 10.60
N VAL A 174 2.52 11.16 10.52
CA VAL A 174 3.26 11.76 11.63
C VAL A 174 3.69 13.16 11.21
N SER A 175 3.60 14.15 12.11
CA SER A 175 4.17 15.47 11.84
C SER A 175 5.69 15.44 11.91
N GLU A 176 6.37 16.34 11.18
CA GLU A 176 7.83 16.47 11.25
C GLU A 176 8.32 16.69 12.68
N ASP A 177 7.64 17.54 13.46
CA ASP A 177 7.98 17.78 14.87
C ASP A 177 7.93 16.48 15.69
N LEU A 178 6.91 15.64 15.46
CA LEU A 178 6.79 14.37 16.16
C LEU A 178 7.85 13.38 15.67
N TRP A 179 8.17 13.37 14.38
CA TRP A 179 9.24 12.57 13.82
C TRP A 179 10.59 12.93 14.44
N ASP A 180 10.91 14.20 14.53
CA ASP A 180 12.12 14.70 15.19
C ASP A 180 12.20 14.29 16.67
N MET A 181 11.08 14.29 17.38
CA MET A 181 11.00 13.82 18.75
C MET A 181 11.28 12.30 18.85
N VAL A 182 10.73 11.53 17.93
CA VAL A 182 10.94 10.07 17.86
C VAL A 182 12.42 9.77 17.61
N GLN A 183 13.05 10.42 16.64
CA GLN A 183 14.47 10.23 16.31
C GLN A 183 15.38 10.61 17.49
N LYS A 184 15.10 11.71 18.18
CA LYS A 184 15.86 12.11 19.36
C LYS A 184 15.75 11.12 20.52
N ARG A 185 14.59 10.48 20.68
CA ARG A 185 14.32 9.53 21.79
C ARG A 185 14.79 8.12 21.49
N TYR A 186 14.76 7.74 20.21
CA TYR A 186 15.11 6.41 19.72
C TYR A 186 16.05 6.56 18.51
N PRO A 187 17.32 7.00 18.72
CA PRO A 187 18.26 7.14 17.62
C PRO A 187 18.48 5.77 16.94
N PRO A 188 18.70 5.77 15.61
CA PRO A 188 19.08 4.56 14.91
C PRO A 188 20.23 3.88 15.61
N VAL A 189 20.15 2.57 15.79
CA VAL A 189 21.28 1.78 16.32
C VAL A 189 22.32 1.77 15.22
N ASP A 190 23.47 2.39 15.47
CA ASP A 190 24.60 2.37 14.54
C ASP A 190 24.91 0.92 14.15
N SER A 191 24.77 0.62 12.85
CA SER A 191 25.04 -0.68 12.24
C SER A 191 26.53 -0.88 11.99
#